data_ee6a3ed49919e6b4db621fb0c98f621b
#
_entry.id   ee6a3ed49919e6b4db621fb0c98f621b
#
_cell.length_a   1.000
_cell.length_b   1.000
_cell.length_c   1.000
_cell.angle_alpha   90.00
_cell.angle_beta   90.00
_cell.angle_gamma   90.00
#
_symmetry.space_group_name_H-M   'P 1'
#
loop_
_entity.id
_entity.type
_entity.pdbx_description
1 polymer ?
#
loop_
_entity_poly.entity_id
_entity_poly.type
_entity_poly.pdbx_seq_one_letter_code
_entity_poly.pdbx_strand_id
1 'polypeptide(L)'
;MYFQKKRCIAMLLAGGQGSRLKVLTENTAKPAVPFGGKYRIIDFPLSNCVNSGIDTVGILTQYQPLELNEYIGNGQPWGLNKSHCCAQVLPPYARSKKSEWYKGTANAIYQNIPFIERFDPDNVLILSGDHIYKMDYAAMLAHHKRVHADCTIAVMEVPWDEASRFGIMNVDGEDTITEFEEKPKQPRSNLASMGIYVFSWKKLRAYLIADENDAGSSNDFGKNIIPAMLNAGEKMSAYRFEGYWKDVGTIESLWEANMDLLSPNSGLQLSDDSWKIYGRTTGSPPHFTAKGAKVQHTLLSEGCEIAGNVSESVLFSDVKVAKNANVEYSILM
;
A
#
# COMPACT_ATOMS: atom_id res chain seq x y z
N MET A 1 17.20 25.45 4.61
CA MET A 1 17.18 24.59 3.42
C MET A 1 15.82 24.83 2.76
N TYR A 2 15.79 25.42 1.56
CA TYR A 2 14.52 25.63 0.85
C TYR A 2 14.19 24.34 0.10
N PHE A 3 13.09 23.67 0.48
CA PHE A 3 12.56 22.56 -0.28
C PHE A 3 11.81 23.10 -1.50
N GLN A 4 11.93 22.40 -2.63
CA GLN A 4 11.20 22.78 -3.83
C GLN A 4 9.71 22.47 -3.64
N LYS A 5 8.82 23.43 -3.97
CA LYS A 5 7.38 23.21 -3.99
C LYS A 5 7.02 21.99 -4.85
N LYS A 6 6.17 21.12 -4.33
CA LYS A 6 5.68 19.92 -5.02
C LYS A 6 4.21 20.06 -5.37
N ARG A 7 3.82 19.54 -6.52
CA ARG A 7 2.38 19.48 -6.88
C ARG A 7 1.62 18.46 -6.04
N CYS A 8 2.27 17.35 -5.75
CA CYS A 8 1.75 16.28 -4.90
C CYS A 8 2.89 15.60 -4.17
N ILE A 9 2.64 15.20 -2.93
CA ILE A 9 3.49 14.26 -2.16
C ILE A 9 2.64 13.08 -1.71
N ALA A 10 3.27 11.93 -1.48
CA ALA A 10 2.57 10.76 -0.94
C ALA A 10 2.86 10.59 0.55
N MET A 11 1.85 10.17 1.30
CA MET A 11 1.96 9.76 2.70
C MET A 11 1.48 8.32 2.80
N LEU A 12 2.42 7.41 3.01
CA LEU A 12 2.19 5.96 3.01
C LEU A 12 2.01 5.45 4.45
N LEU A 13 0.81 5.00 4.77
CA LEU A 13 0.46 4.43 6.07
C LEU A 13 0.99 2.99 6.17
N ALA A 14 2.10 2.81 6.83
CA ALA A 14 2.82 1.54 6.99
C ALA A 14 2.90 1.05 8.45
N GLY A 15 2.01 1.55 9.31
CA GLY A 15 2.06 1.34 10.77
C GLY A 15 1.06 0.31 11.32
N GLY A 16 0.35 -0.45 10.50
CA GLY A 16 -0.61 -1.45 10.95
C GLY A 16 0.03 -2.68 11.62
N GLN A 17 -0.60 -3.22 12.69
CA GLN A 17 -0.09 -4.40 13.41
C GLN A 17 -0.07 -5.69 12.57
N GLY A 18 -0.96 -5.83 11.57
CA GLY A 18 -1.02 -7.01 10.72
C GLY A 18 -1.38 -8.33 11.44
N SER A 19 -2.00 -8.27 12.61
CA SER A 19 -2.24 -9.42 13.51
C SER A 19 -2.92 -10.63 12.85
N ARG A 20 -3.68 -10.43 11.78
CA ARG A 20 -4.33 -11.51 11.02
C ARG A 20 -3.35 -12.37 10.19
N LEU A 21 -2.13 -11.89 9.93
CA LEU A 21 -1.05 -12.65 9.30
C LEU A 21 -0.26 -13.52 10.30
N LYS A 22 -0.62 -13.48 11.58
CA LYS A 22 -0.09 -14.34 12.65
C LYS A 22 1.45 -14.37 12.65
N VAL A 23 2.04 -15.56 12.51
CA VAL A 23 3.48 -15.81 12.54
C VAL A 23 4.29 -14.91 11.59
N LEU A 24 3.72 -14.52 10.45
CA LEU A 24 4.40 -13.66 9.47
C LEU A 24 4.60 -12.21 9.95
N THR A 25 3.86 -11.79 10.98
CA THR A 25 3.92 -10.43 11.51
C THR A 25 4.23 -10.37 13.02
N GLU A 26 4.70 -11.47 13.62
CA GLU A 26 5.15 -11.46 15.01
C GLU A 26 6.34 -10.52 15.24
N ASN A 27 7.29 -10.50 14.31
CA ASN A 27 8.51 -9.70 14.40
C ASN A 27 8.68 -8.73 13.22
N THR A 28 7.72 -8.70 12.28
CA THR A 28 7.82 -7.95 11.02
C THR A 28 6.56 -7.14 10.79
N ALA A 29 6.70 -5.88 10.39
CA ALA A 29 5.56 -5.06 9.97
C ALA A 29 4.89 -5.62 8.71
N LYS A 30 3.54 -5.58 8.62
CA LYS A 30 2.80 -6.11 7.46
C LYS A 30 3.35 -5.61 6.10
N PRO A 31 3.70 -4.32 5.91
CA PRO A 31 4.27 -3.86 4.65
C PRO A 31 5.62 -4.49 4.27
N ALA A 32 6.34 -5.04 5.24
CA ALA A 32 7.63 -5.72 5.02
C ALA A 32 7.49 -7.22 4.74
N VAL A 33 6.28 -7.79 4.79
CA VAL A 33 6.04 -9.20 4.47
C VAL A 33 6.40 -9.48 3.01
N PRO A 34 7.15 -10.58 2.75
CA PRO A 34 7.56 -10.97 1.41
C PRO A 34 6.38 -11.30 0.49
N PHE A 35 6.51 -10.97 -0.81
CA PHE A 35 5.52 -11.22 -1.85
C PHE A 35 6.17 -11.48 -3.21
N GLY A 36 5.62 -12.44 -3.97
CA GLY A 36 5.99 -12.67 -5.37
C GLY A 36 7.41 -13.19 -5.58
N GLY A 37 7.98 -13.89 -4.61
CA GLY A 37 9.30 -14.50 -4.67
C GLY A 37 10.47 -13.53 -4.46
N LYS A 38 10.28 -12.23 -4.67
CA LYS A 38 11.36 -11.25 -4.70
C LYS A 38 11.05 -9.96 -3.95
N TYR A 39 9.79 -9.55 -3.91
CA TYR A 39 9.35 -8.25 -3.42
C TYR A 39 8.84 -8.33 -1.98
N ARG A 40 8.53 -7.18 -1.43
CA ARG A 40 7.71 -7.00 -0.23
C ARG A 40 6.45 -6.21 -0.59
N ILE A 41 5.41 -6.29 0.24
CA ILE A 41 4.14 -5.61 -0.02
C ILE A 41 4.35 -4.10 -0.28
N ILE A 42 5.23 -3.45 0.48
CA ILE A 42 5.53 -2.00 0.35
C ILE A 42 6.14 -1.61 -1.00
N ASP A 43 6.73 -2.55 -1.73
CA ASP A 43 7.34 -2.26 -3.04
C ASP A 43 6.30 -1.81 -4.07
N PHE A 44 5.07 -2.29 -3.95
CA PHE A 44 3.99 -1.93 -4.86
C PHE A 44 3.59 -0.46 -4.76
N PRO A 45 3.15 0.08 -3.61
CA PRO A 45 2.81 1.49 -3.50
C PRO A 45 4.00 2.42 -3.75
N LEU A 46 5.23 2.05 -3.36
CA LEU A 46 6.41 2.85 -3.65
C LEU A 46 6.73 2.88 -5.15
N SER A 47 6.62 1.74 -5.84
CA SER A 47 6.81 1.67 -7.29
C SER A 47 5.72 2.42 -8.05
N ASN A 48 4.47 2.33 -7.61
CA ASN A 48 3.38 3.11 -8.17
C ASN A 48 3.63 4.62 -8.02
N CYS A 49 4.16 5.09 -6.87
CA CYS A 49 4.55 6.49 -6.69
C CYS A 49 5.58 6.92 -7.76
N VAL A 50 6.65 6.15 -7.89
CA VAL A 50 7.74 6.48 -8.84
C VAL A 50 7.26 6.47 -10.28
N ASN A 51 6.53 5.43 -10.68
CA ASN A 51 5.98 5.30 -12.04
C ASN A 51 4.97 6.41 -12.35
N SER A 52 4.28 6.94 -11.34
CA SER A 52 3.35 8.08 -11.47
C SER A 52 4.04 9.44 -11.34
N GLY A 53 5.37 9.51 -11.25
CA GLY A 53 6.11 10.76 -11.11
C GLY A 53 5.99 11.43 -9.73
N ILE A 54 5.54 10.70 -8.70
CA ILE A 54 5.52 11.16 -7.32
C ILE A 54 6.84 10.78 -6.65
N ASP A 55 7.69 11.75 -6.44
CA ASP A 55 9.09 11.59 -6.03
C ASP A 55 9.36 11.89 -4.55
N THR A 56 8.33 12.21 -3.79
CA THR A 56 8.42 12.56 -2.38
C THR A 56 7.39 11.76 -1.60
N VAL A 57 7.87 10.85 -0.75
CA VAL A 57 7.04 9.90 -0.01
C VAL A 57 7.43 9.93 1.47
N GLY A 58 6.47 10.29 2.34
CA GLY A 58 6.55 10.10 3.79
C GLY A 58 6.00 8.73 4.15
N ILE A 59 6.77 7.89 4.82
CA ILE A 59 6.39 6.51 5.19
C ILE A 59 6.19 6.46 6.70
N LEU A 60 4.93 6.32 7.13
CA LEU A 60 4.55 6.36 8.53
C LEU A 60 4.60 4.95 9.13
N THR A 61 5.60 4.71 9.99
CA THR A 61 5.85 3.41 10.62
C THR A 61 5.56 3.47 12.11
N GLN A 62 5.08 2.41 12.72
CA GLN A 62 4.80 2.36 14.16
C GLN A 62 5.10 1.00 14.78
N TYR A 63 4.48 -0.08 14.30
CA TYR A 63 4.65 -1.43 14.83
C TYR A 63 5.77 -2.16 14.09
N GLN A 64 6.64 -2.87 14.86
CA GLN A 64 7.77 -3.65 14.33
C GLN A 64 8.57 -2.90 13.23
N PRO A 65 9.03 -1.66 13.50
CA PRO A 65 9.54 -0.79 12.45
C PRO A 65 10.96 -1.15 11.98
N LEU A 66 11.72 -1.94 12.75
CA LEU A 66 13.16 -2.12 12.54
C LEU A 66 13.46 -2.68 11.15
N GLU A 67 12.92 -3.83 10.82
CA GLU A 67 13.15 -4.50 9.54
C GLU A 67 12.61 -3.68 8.36
N LEU A 68 11.42 -3.08 8.54
CA LEU A 68 10.81 -2.21 7.52
C LEU A 68 11.67 -0.97 7.24
N ASN A 69 12.14 -0.30 8.30
CA ASN A 69 12.99 0.89 8.18
C ASN A 69 14.34 0.56 7.52
N GLU A 70 14.95 -0.57 7.89
CA GLU A 70 16.17 -1.07 7.26
C GLU A 70 15.94 -1.39 5.78
N TYR A 71 14.82 -2.04 5.45
CA TYR A 71 14.46 -2.35 4.07
C TYR A 71 14.26 -1.09 3.22
N ILE A 72 13.54 -0.09 3.72
CA ILE A 72 13.33 1.18 3.03
C ILE A 72 14.66 1.93 2.87
N GLY A 73 15.48 1.97 3.92
CA GLY A 73 16.74 2.70 3.93
C GLY A 73 16.54 4.16 3.52
N ASN A 74 17.27 4.60 2.52
CA ASN A 74 17.17 5.95 1.93
C ASN A 74 16.30 6.02 0.66
N GLY A 75 15.59 4.96 0.30
CA GLY A 75 14.75 4.90 -0.90
C GLY A 75 15.49 4.60 -2.21
N GLN A 76 16.76 4.19 -2.15
CA GLN A 76 17.57 3.93 -3.33
C GLN A 76 16.97 2.89 -4.30
N PRO A 77 16.39 1.76 -3.86
CA PRO A 77 15.80 0.78 -4.77
C PRO A 77 14.74 1.35 -5.72
N TRP A 78 14.02 2.37 -5.26
CA TRP A 78 12.97 3.07 -6.02
C TRP A 78 13.46 4.37 -6.65
N GLY A 79 14.76 4.71 -6.54
CA GLY A 79 15.32 5.97 -7.05
C GLY A 79 14.85 7.22 -6.28
N LEU A 80 14.36 7.05 -5.05
CA LEU A 80 13.84 8.13 -4.17
C LEU A 80 14.93 8.71 -3.25
N ASN A 81 16.20 8.67 -3.65
CA ASN A 81 17.35 9.14 -2.88
C ASN A 81 18.12 10.29 -3.56
N LYS A 82 17.48 10.99 -4.50
CA LYS A 82 18.12 12.12 -5.22
C LYS A 82 17.90 13.43 -4.46
N SER A 83 18.63 14.49 -4.83
CA SER A 83 18.65 15.80 -4.14
C SER A 83 17.26 16.45 -3.93
N HIS A 84 16.30 16.14 -4.80
CA HIS A 84 14.93 16.70 -4.75
C HIS A 84 13.85 15.63 -4.58
N CYS A 85 14.23 14.39 -4.30
CA CYS A 85 13.37 13.24 -4.16
C CYS A 85 13.67 12.57 -2.82
N CYS A 86 12.65 12.17 -2.06
CA CYS A 86 12.90 11.45 -0.83
C CYS A 86 11.85 10.38 -0.53
N ALA A 87 12.32 9.22 -0.06
CA ALA A 87 11.54 8.33 0.79
C ALA A 87 12.00 8.58 2.23
N GLN A 88 11.14 9.13 3.05
CA GLN A 88 11.48 9.43 4.44
C GLN A 88 10.60 8.63 5.38
N VAL A 89 11.22 7.82 6.23
CA VAL A 89 10.54 7.12 7.31
C VAL A 89 10.17 8.13 8.40
N LEU A 90 8.92 8.10 8.81
CA LEU A 90 8.31 9.00 9.78
C LEU A 90 7.72 8.16 10.93
N PRO A 91 8.50 7.83 11.95
CA PRO A 91 7.99 7.20 13.17
C PRO A 91 7.28 8.24 14.05
N PRO A 92 6.39 7.82 14.97
CA PRO A 92 5.87 8.70 16.00
C PRO A 92 7.04 9.25 16.86
N TYR A 93 6.96 10.50 17.26
CA TYR A 93 8.00 11.16 18.05
C TYR A 93 7.44 12.03 19.15
N ALA A 94 8.24 12.23 20.21
CA ALA A 94 7.87 13.10 21.31
C ALA A 94 7.97 14.58 20.89
N ARG A 95 6.87 15.32 20.92
CA ARG A 95 6.85 16.80 20.72
C ARG A 95 7.08 17.59 21.99
N SER A 96 6.91 16.96 23.15
CA SER A 96 7.11 17.52 24.48
C SER A 96 7.51 16.42 25.45
N LYS A 97 7.27 16.58 26.75
CA LYS A 97 7.52 15.53 27.75
C LYS A 97 6.63 14.28 27.58
N LYS A 98 5.62 14.30 26.69
CA LYS A 98 4.76 13.15 26.36
C LYS A 98 5.13 12.62 24.97
N SER A 99 5.50 11.35 24.90
CA SER A 99 5.60 10.61 23.66
C SER A 99 4.22 10.06 23.33
N GLU A 100 3.71 10.34 22.14
CA GLU A 100 2.39 9.85 21.70
C GLU A 100 2.55 8.99 20.46
N TRP A 101 2.09 7.75 20.56
CA TRP A 101 1.91 6.87 19.41
C TRP A 101 0.85 7.45 18.47
N TYR A 102 0.87 7.05 17.22
CA TYR A 102 -0.24 7.37 16.31
C TYR A 102 -1.53 6.73 16.83
N LYS A 103 -2.51 7.57 17.14
CA LYS A 103 -3.80 7.12 17.70
C LYS A 103 -4.69 6.48 16.64
N GLY A 104 -4.50 6.86 15.37
CA GLY A 104 -5.23 6.39 14.21
C GLY A 104 -4.60 6.89 12.92
N THR A 105 -5.19 6.55 11.80
CA THR A 105 -4.68 6.87 10.46
C THR A 105 -4.64 8.38 10.20
N ALA A 106 -5.64 9.13 10.63
CA ALA A 106 -5.69 10.59 10.51
C ALA A 106 -4.69 11.28 11.45
N ASN A 107 -4.55 10.79 12.70
CA ASN A 107 -3.56 11.33 13.64
C ASN A 107 -2.13 11.13 13.14
N ALA A 108 -1.84 10.01 12.45
CA ALA A 108 -0.54 9.79 11.86
C ALA A 108 -0.17 10.89 10.84
N ILE A 109 -1.12 11.31 10.00
CA ILE A 109 -0.91 12.42 9.07
C ILE A 109 -0.83 13.75 9.80
N TYR A 110 -1.71 13.99 10.79
CA TYR A 110 -1.70 15.19 11.62
C TYR A 110 -0.35 15.44 12.29
N GLN A 111 0.24 14.41 12.91
CA GLN A 111 1.54 14.54 13.56
C GLN A 111 2.66 14.91 12.55
N ASN A 112 2.48 14.60 11.28
CA ASN A 112 3.44 14.85 10.22
C ASN A 112 3.09 16.05 9.31
N ILE A 113 2.15 16.92 9.71
CA ILE A 113 1.89 18.21 9.05
C ILE A 113 3.19 19.00 8.80
N PRO A 114 4.14 19.13 9.77
CA PRO A 114 5.38 19.86 9.52
C PRO A 114 6.25 19.25 8.42
N PHE A 115 6.19 17.94 8.19
CA PHE A 115 6.86 17.30 7.06
C PHE A 115 6.22 17.72 5.74
N ILE A 116 4.89 17.66 5.65
CA ILE A 116 4.14 18.00 4.45
C ILE A 116 4.35 19.48 4.07
N GLU A 117 4.29 20.37 5.06
CA GLU A 117 4.43 21.82 4.87
C GLU A 117 5.82 22.24 4.33
N ARG A 118 6.86 21.42 4.51
CA ARG A 118 8.18 21.69 3.90
C ARG A 118 8.14 21.74 2.38
N PHE A 119 7.21 21.02 1.77
CA PHE A 119 7.09 20.89 0.31
C PHE A 119 5.97 21.77 -0.26
N ASP A 120 5.16 22.41 0.58
CA ASP A 120 4.00 23.26 0.20
C ASP A 120 3.19 22.64 -0.96
N PRO A 121 2.70 21.39 -0.82
CA PRO A 121 2.04 20.71 -1.92
C PRO A 121 0.64 21.28 -2.17
N ASP A 122 0.18 21.19 -3.43
CA ASP A 122 -1.21 21.47 -3.75
C ASP A 122 -2.12 20.33 -3.28
N ASN A 123 -1.65 19.08 -3.45
CA ASN A 123 -2.38 17.85 -3.09
C ASN A 123 -1.51 16.91 -2.26
N VAL A 124 -2.16 16.09 -1.46
CA VAL A 124 -1.53 14.98 -0.72
C VAL A 124 -2.23 13.67 -1.11
N LEU A 125 -1.42 12.69 -1.51
CA LEU A 125 -1.85 11.33 -1.78
C LEU A 125 -1.64 10.50 -0.51
N ILE A 126 -2.72 9.97 0.05
CA ILE A 126 -2.68 9.04 1.20
C ILE A 126 -2.79 7.63 0.66
N LEU A 127 -1.89 6.76 1.09
CA LEU A 127 -1.78 5.38 0.62
C LEU A 127 -1.81 4.41 1.79
N SER A 128 -2.50 3.29 1.62
CA SER A 128 -2.33 2.11 2.46
C SER A 128 -1.10 1.32 2.00
N GLY A 129 -0.26 0.90 2.94
CA GLY A 129 0.99 0.17 2.66
C GLY A 129 0.85 -1.35 2.69
N ASP A 130 -0.38 -1.88 2.56
CA ASP A 130 -0.69 -3.28 2.84
C ASP A 130 -1.50 -4.00 1.75
N HIS A 131 -1.55 -3.43 0.54
CA HIS A 131 -2.25 -3.99 -0.61
C HIS A 131 -1.30 -4.27 -1.79
N ILE A 132 -1.67 -5.24 -2.63
CA ILE A 132 -0.97 -5.59 -3.87
C ILE A 132 -1.78 -5.09 -5.06
N TYR A 133 -1.20 -4.18 -5.86
CA TYR A 133 -1.82 -3.60 -7.05
C TYR A 133 -0.81 -2.80 -7.87
N LYS A 134 -1.15 -2.55 -9.14
CA LYS A 134 -0.44 -1.60 -10.02
C LYS A 134 -1.42 -0.49 -10.39
N MET A 135 -1.09 0.76 -10.08
CA MET A 135 -1.98 1.89 -10.32
C MET A 135 -1.22 3.15 -10.69
N ASP A 136 -1.70 3.84 -11.73
CA ASP A 136 -1.23 5.17 -12.11
C ASP A 136 -1.91 6.25 -11.25
N TYR A 137 -1.19 6.76 -10.26
CA TYR A 137 -1.68 7.86 -9.42
C TYR A 137 -1.71 9.20 -10.18
N ALA A 138 -0.95 9.36 -11.27
CA ALA A 138 -1.01 10.58 -12.07
C ALA A 138 -2.37 10.70 -12.78
N ALA A 139 -2.94 9.59 -13.24
CA ALA A 139 -4.29 9.55 -13.81
C ALA A 139 -5.34 9.93 -12.77
N MET A 140 -5.23 9.40 -11.54
CA MET A 140 -6.13 9.77 -10.42
C MET A 140 -6.00 11.25 -10.04
N LEU A 141 -4.78 11.80 -9.99
CA LEU A 141 -4.52 13.22 -9.74
C LEU A 141 -5.09 14.11 -10.87
N ALA A 142 -4.99 13.67 -12.11
CA ALA A 142 -5.58 14.37 -13.24
C ALA A 142 -7.11 14.41 -13.15
N HIS A 143 -7.73 13.28 -12.77
CA HIS A 143 -9.16 13.21 -12.48
C HIS A 143 -9.55 14.18 -11.35
N HIS A 144 -8.87 14.12 -10.20
CA HIS A 144 -9.11 15.01 -9.04
C HIS A 144 -9.14 16.49 -9.45
N LYS A 145 -8.16 16.92 -10.26
CA LYS A 145 -8.08 18.30 -10.77
C LYS A 145 -9.18 18.62 -11.75
N ARG A 146 -9.48 17.71 -12.67
CA ARG A 146 -10.52 17.91 -13.72
C ARG A 146 -11.88 18.13 -13.10
N VAL A 147 -12.23 17.37 -12.06
CA VAL A 147 -13.52 17.49 -11.39
C VAL A 147 -13.52 18.53 -10.27
N HIS A 148 -12.39 19.19 -10.01
CA HIS A 148 -12.23 20.16 -8.93
C HIS A 148 -12.68 19.59 -7.57
N ALA A 149 -12.30 18.35 -7.26
CA ALA A 149 -12.64 17.71 -6.01
C ALA A 149 -11.79 18.24 -4.85
N ASP A 150 -12.35 18.22 -3.63
CA ASP A 150 -11.61 18.43 -2.38
C ASP A 150 -11.00 17.12 -1.88
N CYS A 151 -11.68 16.00 -2.18
CA CYS A 151 -11.20 14.64 -1.95
C CYS A 151 -11.58 13.74 -3.14
N THR A 152 -10.66 12.90 -3.58
CA THR A 152 -10.93 11.82 -4.53
C THR A 152 -10.52 10.50 -3.88
N ILE A 153 -11.38 9.50 -3.94
CA ILE A 153 -11.19 8.19 -3.35
C ILE A 153 -11.11 7.15 -4.47
N ALA A 154 -10.03 6.38 -4.52
CA ALA A 154 -9.95 5.25 -5.41
C ALA A 154 -10.88 4.13 -4.93
N VAL A 155 -11.71 3.64 -5.83
CA VAL A 155 -12.74 2.64 -5.54
C VAL A 155 -12.71 1.51 -6.56
N MET A 156 -13.15 0.33 -6.13
CA MET A 156 -13.26 -0.85 -6.97
C MET A 156 -14.54 -1.61 -6.59
N GLU A 157 -15.18 -2.23 -7.58
CA GLU A 157 -16.27 -3.15 -7.32
C GLU A 157 -15.72 -4.48 -6.78
N VAL A 158 -16.23 -4.90 -5.63
CA VAL A 158 -15.86 -6.16 -4.99
C VAL A 158 -17.06 -7.11 -4.96
N PRO A 159 -16.85 -8.44 -4.81
CA PRO A 159 -17.93 -9.36 -4.56
C PRO A 159 -18.79 -8.91 -3.36
N TRP A 160 -20.11 -9.08 -3.46
CA TRP A 160 -21.06 -8.60 -2.44
C TRP A 160 -20.84 -9.21 -1.06
N ASP A 161 -20.39 -10.46 -0.99
CA ASP A 161 -20.06 -11.18 0.24
C ASP A 161 -18.80 -10.62 0.93
N GLU A 162 -17.92 -9.96 0.19
CA GLU A 162 -16.72 -9.30 0.72
C GLU A 162 -16.95 -7.83 1.09
N ALA A 163 -17.99 -7.18 0.56
CA ALA A 163 -18.20 -5.74 0.69
C ALA A 163 -18.21 -5.25 2.15
N SER A 164 -18.73 -6.05 3.10
CA SER A 164 -18.75 -5.72 4.52
C SER A 164 -17.37 -5.58 5.18
N ARG A 165 -16.29 -5.97 4.48
CA ARG A 165 -14.91 -5.87 4.98
C ARG A 165 -14.28 -4.50 4.75
N PHE A 166 -14.87 -3.69 3.86
CA PHE A 166 -14.32 -2.44 3.35
C PHE A 166 -15.18 -1.23 3.71
N GLY A 167 -14.62 -0.05 3.58
CA GLY A 167 -15.40 1.17 3.49
C GLY A 167 -16.14 1.20 2.15
N ILE A 168 -17.45 1.35 2.17
CA ILE A 168 -18.33 1.27 1.00
C ILE A 168 -18.81 2.66 0.62
N MET A 169 -18.81 2.95 -0.68
CA MET A 169 -19.24 4.21 -1.27
C MET A 169 -20.55 4.05 -2.01
N ASN A 170 -21.45 5.02 -1.80
CA ASN A 170 -22.56 5.28 -2.69
C ASN A 170 -22.23 6.54 -3.51
N VAL A 171 -22.44 6.46 -4.81
CA VAL A 171 -22.14 7.55 -5.76
C VAL A 171 -23.36 7.86 -6.61
N ASP A 172 -23.40 9.09 -7.13
CA ASP A 172 -24.36 9.48 -8.16
C ASP A 172 -23.89 9.10 -9.58
N GLY A 173 -24.65 9.51 -10.60
CA GLY A 173 -24.33 9.21 -12.02
C GLY A 173 -23.06 9.87 -12.55
N GLU A 174 -22.45 10.79 -11.81
CA GLU A 174 -21.19 11.49 -12.14
C GLU A 174 -20.01 11.04 -11.25
N ASP A 175 -20.16 9.93 -10.54
CA ASP A 175 -19.18 9.42 -9.56
C ASP A 175 -18.90 10.41 -8.40
N THR A 176 -19.86 11.32 -8.07
CA THR A 176 -19.81 12.11 -6.85
C THR A 176 -20.19 11.23 -5.68
N ILE A 177 -19.37 11.21 -4.64
CA ILE A 177 -19.64 10.40 -3.44
C ILE A 177 -20.75 11.08 -2.63
N THR A 178 -21.87 10.37 -2.47
CA THR A 178 -23.05 10.84 -1.73
C THR A 178 -23.11 10.26 -0.32
N GLU A 179 -22.54 9.09 -0.10
CA GLU A 179 -22.53 8.41 1.20
C GLU A 179 -21.27 7.53 1.34
N PHE A 180 -20.78 7.43 2.56
CA PHE A 180 -19.69 6.54 2.93
C PHE A 180 -20.06 5.74 4.17
N GLU A 181 -19.90 4.43 4.11
CA GLU A 181 -20.18 3.50 5.21
C GLU A 181 -18.91 2.69 5.56
N GLU A 182 -18.34 2.89 6.74
CA GLU A 182 -17.17 2.12 7.19
C GLU A 182 -17.58 0.72 7.67
N LYS A 183 -17.22 -0.31 6.89
CA LYS A 183 -17.48 -1.73 7.17
C LYS A 183 -18.92 -2.03 7.58
N PRO A 184 -19.89 -1.71 6.73
CA PRO A 184 -21.29 -1.90 7.03
C PRO A 184 -21.66 -3.38 7.12
N LYS A 185 -22.54 -3.75 8.07
CA LYS A 185 -23.04 -5.14 8.16
C LYS A 185 -23.93 -5.53 6.98
N GLN A 186 -24.61 -4.57 6.40
CA GLN A 186 -25.47 -4.72 5.23
C GLN A 186 -25.16 -3.60 4.25
N PRO A 187 -24.16 -3.80 3.36
CA PRO A 187 -23.75 -2.78 2.42
C PRO A 187 -24.85 -2.51 1.38
N ARG A 188 -25.05 -1.22 1.05
CA ARG A 188 -25.98 -0.78 -0.01
C ARG A 188 -25.35 -0.76 -1.40
N SER A 189 -24.04 -0.84 -1.45
CA SER A 189 -23.22 -0.87 -2.66
C SER A 189 -22.10 -1.86 -2.46
N ASN A 190 -21.48 -2.33 -3.54
CA ASN A 190 -20.26 -3.11 -3.52
C ASN A 190 -19.04 -2.30 -4.01
N LEU A 191 -19.16 -0.98 -4.07
CA LEU A 191 -18.08 -0.08 -4.47
C LEU A 191 -17.19 0.19 -3.25
N ALA A 192 -16.10 -0.56 -3.15
CA ALA A 192 -15.20 -0.55 -2.00
C ALA A 192 -14.09 0.50 -2.13
N SER A 193 -13.77 1.17 -1.04
CA SER A 193 -12.58 2.00 -0.92
C SER A 193 -11.31 1.16 -0.96
N MET A 194 -10.37 1.54 -1.80
CA MET A 194 -9.05 0.93 -1.83
C MET A 194 -8.09 1.47 -0.77
N GLY A 195 -8.53 2.41 0.09
CA GLY A 195 -7.62 3.07 1.04
C GLY A 195 -6.60 3.99 0.37
N ILE A 196 -6.92 4.49 -0.80
CA ILE A 196 -6.10 5.39 -1.61
C ILE A 196 -6.88 6.68 -1.81
N TYR A 197 -6.35 7.79 -1.31
CA TYR A 197 -7.04 9.08 -1.29
C TYR A 197 -6.17 10.18 -1.85
N VAL A 198 -6.72 11.05 -2.70
CA VAL A 198 -6.12 12.34 -3.07
C VAL A 198 -6.92 13.44 -2.38
N PHE A 199 -6.25 14.27 -1.61
CA PHE A 199 -6.86 15.42 -0.96
C PHE A 199 -6.21 16.72 -1.43
N SER A 200 -7.02 17.76 -1.59
CA SER A 200 -6.53 19.13 -1.60
C SER A 200 -5.90 19.45 -0.25
N TRP A 201 -4.59 19.78 -0.22
CA TRP A 201 -3.86 19.90 1.05
C TRP A 201 -4.47 20.88 2.04
N LYS A 202 -4.89 22.04 1.56
CA LYS A 202 -5.50 23.08 2.42
C LYS A 202 -6.75 22.57 3.14
N LYS A 203 -7.57 21.76 2.46
CA LYS A 203 -8.78 21.15 3.03
C LYS A 203 -8.39 20.09 4.04
N LEU A 204 -7.60 19.11 3.64
CA LEU A 204 -7.19 18.02 4.54
C LEU A 204 -6.57 18.56 5.83
N ARG A 205 -5.67 19.55 5.73
CA ARG A 205 -5.03 20.17 6.89
C ARG A 205 -6.03 20.72 7.90
N ALA A 206 -7.07 21.40 7.43
CA ALA A 206 -8.10 21.98 8.31
C ALA A 206 -8.87 20.86 9.04
N TYR A 207 -9.27 19.81 8.34
CA TYR A 207 -9.97 18.67 8.93
C TYR A 207 -9.11 17.89 9.91
N LEU A 208 -7.82 17.68 9.62
CA LEU A 208 -6.89 17.01 10.54
C LEU A 208 -6.71 17.78 11.86
N ILE A 209 -6.64 19.11 11.80
CA ILE A 209 -6.53 19.97 12.99
C ILE A 209 -7.85 19.94 13.79
N ALA A 210 -8.99 19.99 13.11
CA ALA A 210 -10.29 19.90 13.76
C ALA A 210 -10.49 18.55 14.45
N ASP A 211 -10.15 17.46 13.77
CA ASP A 211 -10.26 16.09 14.27
C ASP A 211 -9.38 15.83 15.49
N GLU A 212 -8.14 16.33 15.52
CA GLU A 212 -7.25 16.18 16.69
C GLU A 212 -7.77 16.93 17.92
N ASN A 213 -8.52 18.02 17.74
CA ASN A 213 -9.13 18.79 18.80
C ASN A 213 -10.48 18.20 19.28
N ASP A 214 -11.04 17.24 18.58
CA ASP A 214 -12.25 16.53 18.96
C ASP A 214 -11.91 15.35 19.89
N ALA A 215 -12.22 15.48 21.16
CA ALA A 215 -11.98 14.43 22.15
C ALA A 215 -12.81 13.14 21.89
N GLY A 216 -13.88 13.20 21.08
CA GLY A 216 -14.71 12.07 20.69
C GLY A 216 -14.19 11.34 19.43
N SER A 217 -13.20 11.90 18.73
CA SER A 217 -12.67 11.30 17.52
C SER A 217 -11.83 10.06 17.79
N SER A 218 -11.93 9.07 16.89
CA SER A 218 -11.03 7.92 16.83
C SER A 218 -9.79 8.20 15.97
N ASN A 219 -9.66 9.42 15.42
CA ASN A 219 -8.57 9.88 14.55
C ASN A 219 -8.35 9.01 13.31
N ASP A 220 -9.44 8.59 12.68
CA ASP A 220 -9.46 7.67 11.54
C ASP A 220 -10.06 8.33 10.29
N PHE A 221 -9.48 8.05 9.11
CA PHE A 221 -9.99 8.62 7.85
C PHE A 221 -11.42 8.20 7.57
N GLY A 222 -11.71 6.89 7.66
CA GLY A 222 -13.02 6.34 7.33
C GLY A 222 -14.09 6.71 8.34
N LYS A 223 -13.76 6.78 9.63
CA LYS A 223 -14.73 7.05 10.69
C LYS A 223 -14.94 8.53 10.97
N ASN A 224 -13.94 9.37 10.72
CA ASN A 224 -13.96 10.76 11.14
C ASN A 224 -13.77 11.73 9.97
N ILE A 225 -12.65 11.69 9.25
CA ILE A 225 -12.31 12.72 8.24
C ILE A 225 -13.28 12.67 7.06
N ILE A 226 -13.48 11.50 6.43
CA ILE A 226 -14.35 11.35 5.26
C ILE A 226 -15.79 11.72 5.59
N PRO A 227 -16.42 11.21 6.67
CA PRO A 227 -17.76 11.62 7.07
C PRO A 227 -17.87 13.11 7.38
N ALA A 228 -16.88 13.71 8.05
CA ALA A 228 -16.87 15.15 8.34
C ALA A 228 -16.85 16.00 7.08
N MET A 229 -16.05 15.62 6.07
CA MET A 229 -16.00 16.30 4.78
C MET A 229 -17.32 16.17 4.01
N LEU A 230 -17.93 14.97 3.98
CA LEU A 230 -19.23 14.74 3.36
C LEU A 230 -20.34 15.59 4.01
N ASN A 231 -20.40 15.59 5.34
CA ASN A 231 -21.40 16.35 6.10
C ASN A 231 -21.24 17.87 5.92
N ALA A 232 -20.02 18.34 5.65
CA ALA A 232 -19.74 19.74 5.36
C ALA A 232 -20.05 20.12 3.91
N GLY A 233 -20.45 19.17 3.05
CA GLY A 233 -20.73 19.42 1.65
C GLY A 233 -19.51 19.64 0.78
N GLU A 234 -18.34 19.15 1.21
CA GLU A 234 -17.13 19.20 0.39
C GLU A 234 -17.27 18.33 -0.86
N LYS A 235 -16.65 18.75 -1.94
CA LYS A 235 -16.76 18.03 -3.22
C LYS A 235 -15.90 16.77 -3.21
N MET A 236 -16.54 15.61 -3.11
CA MET A 236 -15.89 14.32 -3.05
C MET A 236 -16.24 13.46 -4.27
N SER A 237 -15.22 12.87 -4.92
CA SER A 237 -15.37 12.08 -6.14
C SER A 237 -14.78 10.69 -5.98
N ALA A 238 -15.45 9.69 -6.53
CA ALA A 238 -14.91 8.35 -6.69
C ALA A 238 -14.07 8.28 -7.97
N TYR A 239 -12.91 7.63 -7.88
CA TYR A 239 -12.09 7.25 -9.01
C TYR A 239 -12.15 5.74 -9.19
N ARG A 240 -12.88 5.28 -10.20
CA ARG A 240 -13.02 3.85 -10.48
C ARG A 240 -11.70 3.30 -10.99
N PHE A 241 -11.13 2.38 -10.23
CA PHE A 241 -9.93 1.66 -10.62
C PHE A 241 -10.29 0.37 -11.33
N GLU A 242 -9.65 0.14 -12.46
CA GLU A 242 -9.71 -1.10 -13.21
C GLU A 242 -8.34 -1.77 -13.18
N GLY A 243 -8.27 -3.01 -12.71
CA GLY A 243 -7.02 -3.75 -12.61
C GLY A 243 -7.00 -4.69 -11.41
N TYR A 244 -5.86 -5.34 -11.23
CA TYR A 244 -5.65 -6.24 -10.08
C TYR A 244 -5.45 -5.42 -8.80
N TRP A 245 -6.24 -5.72 -7.79
CA TRP A 245 -6.08 -5.22 -6.43
C TRP A 245 -6.48 -6.29 -5.41
N LYS A 246 -5.64 -6.50 -4.39
CA LYS A 246 -5.93 -7.47 -3.33
C LYS A 246 -5.42 -6.98 -1.98
N ASP A 247 -6.30 -6.97 -0.97
CA ASP A 247 -5.92 -6.83 0.44
C ASP A 247 -5.34 -8.16 0.93
N VAL A 248 -4.04 -8.21 1.11
CA VAL A 248 -3.32 -9.39 1.61
C VAL A 248 -3.26 -9.37 3.15
N GLY A 249 -4.42 -9.17 3.77
CA GLY A 249 -4.56 -9.04 5.23
C GLY A 249 -4.65 -10.34 6.00
N THR A 250 -4.77 -11.49 5.36
CA THR A 250 -4.80 -12.83 5.98
C THR A 250 -3.79 -13.73 5.30
N ILE A 251 -3.40 -14.83 5.96
CA ILE A 251 -2.49 -15.82 5.37
C ILE A 251 -3.09 -16.38 4.07
N GLU A 252 -4.38 -16.66 4.07
CA GLU A 252 -5.11 -17.16 2.90
C GLU A 252 -5.06 -16.18 1.73
N SER A 253 -5.44 -14.91 1.95
CA SER A 253 -5.41 -13.89 0.89
C SER A 253 -3.99 -13.60 0.39
N LEU A 254 -2.97 -13.71 1.24
CA LEU A 254 -1.57 -13.60 0.85
C LEU A 254 -1.14 -14.80 -0.01
N TRP A 255 -1.55 -16.01 0.37
CA TRP A 255 -1.27 -17.21 -0.40
C TRP A 255 -1.94 -17.15 -1.78
N GLU A 256 -3.23 -16.84 -1.83
CA GLU A 256 -3.97 -16.68 -3.08
C GLU A 256 -3.32 -15.64 -4.00
N ALA A 257 -2.96 -14.46 -3.46
CA ALA A 257 -2.32 -13.40 -4.24
C ALA A 257 -0.95 -13.84 -4.84
N ASN A 258 -0.21 -14.71 -4.15
CA ASN A 258 1.00 -15.30 -4.70
C ASN A 258 0.69 -16.36 -5.78
N MET A 259 -0.36 -17.18 -5.59
CA MET A 259 -0.79 -18.15 -6.60
C MET A 259 -1.34 -17.46 -7.86
N ASP A 260 -2.00 -16.32 -7.72
CA ASP A 260 -2.47 -15.48 -8.84
C ASP A 260 -1.32 -15.11 -9.80
N LEU A 261 -0.08 -14.97 -9.30
CA LEU A 261 1.11 -14.70 -10.13
C LEU A 261 1.46 -15.83 -11.09
N LEU A 262 1.03 -17.06 -10.81
CA LEU A 262 1.23 -18.23 -11.67
C LEU A 262 0.22 -18.24 -12.82
N SER A 263 -0.90 -17.52 -12.68
CA SER A 263 -1.95 -17.47 -13.70
C SER A 263 -1.71 -16.32 -14.69
N PRO A 264 -1.56 -16.60 -16.00
CA PRO A 264 -1.41 -15.53 -17.00
C PRO A 264 -2.60 -14.58 -17.08
N ASN A 265 -3.77 -15.01 -16.60
CA ASN A 265 -5.03 -14.26 -16.68
C ASN A 265 -5.39 -13.52 -15.39
N SER A 266 -4.55 -13.55 -14.37
CA SER A 266 -4.85 -12.90 -13.07
C SER A 266 -4.91 -11.36 -13.12
N GLY A 267 -4.34 -10.76 -14.18
CA GLY A 267 -4.20 -9.30 -14.29
C GLY A 267 -3.00 -8.72 -13.53
N LEU A 268 -2.28 -9.54 -12.74
CA LEU A 268 -1.04 -9.13 -12.06
C LEU A 268 0.18 -9.77 -12.73
N GLN A 269 0.88 -9.00 -13.56
CA GLN A 269 2.11 -9.45 -14.20
C GLN A 269 3.32 -8.69 -13.64
N LEU A 270 4.28 -9.40 -13.05
CA LEU A 270 5.51 -8.80 -12.51
C LEU A 270 6.56 -8.53 -13.60
N SER A 271 6.46 -9.19 -14.76
CA SER A 271 7.34 -9.03 -15.93
C SER A 271 6.95 -7.88 -16.86
N ASP A 272 5.97 -7.06 -16.47
CA ASP A 272 5.53 -5.92 -17.26
C ASP A 272 6.54 -4.77 -17.20
N ASP A 273 7.25 -4.55 -18.29
CA ASP A 273 8.26 -3.48 -18.40
C ASP A 273 7.65 -2.08 -18.48
N SER A 274 6.36 -1.96 -18.82
CA SER A 274 5.67 -0.67 -18.90
C SER A 274 5.32 -0.12 -17.51
N TRP A 275 5.11 -1.01 -16.52
CA TRP A 275 4.83 -0.66 -15.13
C TRP A 275 5.64 -1.55 -14.18
N LYS A 276 6.91 -1.24 -14.05
CA LYS A 276 7.87 -2.05 -13.30
C LYS A 276 7.68 -1.90 -11.79
N ILE A 277 7.71 -3.03 -11.08
CA ILE A 277 7.83 -3.04 -9.62
C ILE A 277 9.32 -3.06 -9.26
N TYR A 278 9.75 -2.08 -8.48
CA TYR A 278 11.10 -1.95 -7.95
C TYR A 278 11.15 -2.52 -6.54
N GLY A 279 12.31 -3.01 -6.13
CA GLY A 279 12.54 -3.54 -4.79
C GLY A 279 14.02 -3.76 -4.56
N ARG A 280 14.41 -4.12 -3.35
CA ARG A 280 15.80 -4.52 -3.06
C ARG A 280 16.12 -5.83 -3.74
N THR A 281 17.33 -5.94 -4.28
CA THR A 281 17.91 -7.20 -4.74
C THR A 281 18.69 -7.85 -3.60
N THR A 282 18.61 -9.17 -3.49
CA THR A 282 19.37 -9.93 -2.49
C THR A 282 20.86 -10.02 -2.85
N GLY A 283 21.19 -9.85 -4.13
CA GLY A 283 22.55 -10.07 -4.65
C GLY A 283 22.94 -11.55 -4.70
N SER A 284 21.96 -12.45 -4.57
CA SER A 284 22.16 -13.90 -4.64
C SER A 284 22.54 -14.34 -6.06
N PRO A 285 23.24 -15.49 -6.23
CA PRO A 285 23.59 -16.01 -7.53
C PRO A 285 22.33 -16.44 -8.31
N PRO A 286 22.45 -16.71 -9.63
CA PRO A 286 21.35 -17.32 -10.36
C PRO A 286 20.85 -18.62 -9.70
N HIS A 287 19.57 -18.93 -9.86
CA HIS A 287 19.04 -20.19 -9.35
C HIS A 287 19.64 -21.39 -10.09
N PHE A 288 19.77 -22.51 -9.41
CA PHE A 288 20.31 -23.75 -9.94
C PHE A 288 19.31 -24.90 -9.82
N THR A 289 19.08 -25.61 -10.93
CA THR A 289 18.25 -26.80 -10.96
C THR A 289 19.12 -28.01 -11.24
N ALA A 290 19.19 -28.95 -10.29
CA ALA A 290 20.01 -30.16 -10.40
C ALA A 290 19.44 -31.15 -11.42
N LYS A 291 20.33 -31.99 -11.98
CA LYS A 291 19.93 -33.06 -12.91
C LYS A 291 18.90 -34.01 -12.25
N GLY A 292 17.73 -34.18 -12.89
CA GLY A 292 16.65 -35.02 -12.41
C GLY A 292 15.63 -34.32 -11.52
N ALA A 293 15.84 -33.08 -11.12
CA ALA A 293 14.82 -32.26 -10.51
C ALA A 293 13.73 -31.91 -11.53
N LYS A 294 12.50 -31.77 -11.06
CA LYS A 294 11.35 -31.36 -11.90
C LYS A 294 10.78 -30.06 -11.36
N VAL A 295 10.76 -29.03 -12.20
CA VAL A 295 10.16 -27.73 -11.87
C VAL A 295 9.06 -27.45 -12.88
N GLN A 296 7.85 -27.19 -12.39
CA GLN A 296 6.66 -27.04 -13.20
C GLN A 296 5.79 -25.90 -12.67
N HIS A 297 5.40 -24.94 -13.51
CA HIS A 297 4.48 -23.85 -13.19
C HIS A 297 4.82 -23.17 -11.84
N THR A 298 6.05 -22.65 -11.71
CA THR A 298 6.65 -22.21 -10.45
C THR A 298 7.46 -20.94 -10.68
N LEU A 299 7.33 -19.95 -9.80
CA LEU A 299 8.23 -18.81 -9.74
C LEU A 299 9.44 -19.16 -8.86
N LEU A 300 10.63 -19.03 -9.42
CA LEU A 300 11.90 -19.18 -8.69
C LEU A 300 12.64 -17.86 -8.64
N SER A 301 13.08 -17.46 -7.46
CA SER A 301 13.93 -16.29 -7.29
C SER A 301 15.43 -16.64 -7.38
N GLU A 302 16.27 -15.63 -7.31
CA GLU A 302 17.72 -15.73 -7.28
C GLU A 302 18.20 -16.62 -6.11
N GLY A 303 19.29 -17.36 -6.28
CA GLY A 303 19.91 -18.18 -5.23
C GLY A 303 19.21 -19.51 -4.93
N CYS A 304 18.06 -19.83 -5.55
CA CYS A 304 17.38 -21.11 -5.30
C CYS A 304 18.22 -22.30 -5.79
N GLU A 305 18.32 -23.35 -4.97
CA GLU A 305 18.95 -24.62 -5.31
C GLU A 305 17.91 -25.75 -5.30
N ILE A 306 17.51 -26.24 -6.48
CA ILE A 306 16.43 -27.21 -6.62
C ILE A 306 16.98 -28.58 -7.02
N ALA A 307 16.95 -29.55 -6.11
CA ALA A 307 17.33 -30.93 -6.37
C ALA A 307 16.12 -31.93 -6.29
N GLY A 308 14.98 -31.44 -5.82
CA GLY A 308 13.70 -32.19 -5.73
C GLY A 308 12.69 -31.78 -6.79
N ASN A 309 11.43 -32.02 -6.53
CA ASN A 309 10.30 -31.67 -7.40
C ASN A 309 9.59 -30.44 -6.81
N VAL A 310 9.25 -29.49 -7.67
CA VAL A 310 8.50 -28.28 -7.29
C VAL A 310 7.44 -28.02 -8.34
N SER A 311 6.19 -27.84 -7.93
CA SER A 311 5.07 -27.47 -8.81
C SER A 311 4.13 -26.46 -8.14
N GLU A 312 3.46 -25.66 -8.96
CA GLU A 312 2.42 -24.70 -8.51
C GLU A 312 2.86 -23.88 -7.29
N SER A 313 4.09 -23.35 -7.28
CA SER A 313 4.69 -22.79 -6.08
C SER A 313 5.46 -21.49 -6.35
N VAL A 314 5.68 -20.68 -5.29
CA VAL A 314 6.48 -19.46 -5.33
C VAL A 314 7.63 -19.60 -4.34
N LEU A 315 8.87 -19.61 -4.83
CA LEU A 315 10.08 -19.75 -4.04
C LEU A 315 10.85 -18.43 -4.01
N PHE A 316 11.09 -17.93 -2.79
CA PHE A 316 11.89 -16.74 -2.56
C PHE A 316 13.38 -17.02 -2.70
N SER A 317 14.19 -15.98 -2.56
CA SER A 317 15.65 -16.10 -2.74
C SER A 317 16.25 -17.09 -1.76
N ASP A 318 17.28 -17.81 -2.23
CA ASP A 318 18.10 -18.74 -1.44
C ASP A 318 17.36 -19.99 -0.88
N VAL A 319 16.17 -20.27 -1.39
CA VAL A 319 15.42 -21.48 -1.01
C VAL A 319 16.10 -22.73 -1.56
N LYS A 320 16.24 -23.75 -0.70
CA LYS A 320 16.85 -25.04 -1.05
C LYS A 320 15.81 -26.16 -0.95
N VAL A 321 15.62 -26.87 -2.08
CA VAL A 321 14.77 -28.05 -2.14
C VAL A 321 15.64 -29.30 -2.35
N ALA A 322 15.74 -30.13 -1.31
CA ALA A 322 16.60 -31.29 -1.29
C ALA A 322 16.11 -32.38 -2.26
N LYS A 323 17.05 -33.29 -2.64
CA LYS A 323 16.72 -34.46 -3.46
C LYS A 323 15.61 -35.30 -2.80
N ASN A 324 14.65 -35.74 -3.61
CA ASN A 324 13.45 -36.49 -3.22
C ASN A 324 12.40 -35.68 -2.42
N ALA A 325 12.59 -34.39 -2.17
CA ALA A 325 11.54 -33.54 -1.64
C ALA A 325 10.52 -33.20 -2.74
N ASN A 326 9.25 -33.10 -2.35
CA ASN A 326 8.17 -32.60 -3.20
C ASN A 326 7.58 -31.34 -2.55
N VAL A 327 7.46 -30.28 -3.34
CA VAL A 327 6.87 -29.01 -2.95
C VAL A 327 5.76 -28.69 -3.94
N GLU A 328 4.54 -28.53 -3.44
CA GLU A 328 3.37 -28.25 -4.27
C GLU A 328 2.48 -27.21 -3.60
N TYR A 329 1.87 -26.32 -4.41
CA TYR A 329 0.95 -25.26 -3.97
C TYR A 329 1.48 -24.48 -2.75
N SER A 330 2.78 -24.19 -2.74
CA SER A 330 3.48 -23.67 -1.58
C SER A 330 4.17 -22.34 -1.85
N ILE A 331 4.29 -21.55 -0.79
CA ILE A 331 5.16 -20.36 -0.77
C ILE A 331 6.29 -20.67 0.20
N LEU A 332 7.53 -20.68 -0.29
CA LEU A 332 8.73 -20.85 0.54
C LEU A 332 9.48 -19.52 0.62
N MET A 333 9.70 -19.02 1.87
CA MET A 333 10.34 -17.74 2.19
C MET A 333 11.68 -17.96 2.88
#